data_a6a4af0fddcc27d932c1d2302a38f79e
#
_entry.id   a6a4af0fddcc27d932c1d2302a38f79e
#
_cell.length_a   1.000
_cell.length_b   1.000
_cell.length_c   1.000
_cell.angle_alpha   90.00
_cell.angle_beta   90.00
_cell.angle_gamma   90.00
#
_symmetry.space_group_name_H-M   'P 1'
#
loop_
_entity.id
_entity.type
_entity.pdbx_description
1 polymer ?
#
loop_
_entity_poly.entity_id
_entity_poly.type
_entity_poly.pdbx_seq_one_letter_code
_entity_poly.pdbx_strand_id
1 'polypeptide(L)'
;MHYNIRKSYVVADAAGGPGGGPRSRAEGRRPGGRAAEAGGARLPAAARRAACGPVPGACTDSGSVKRKGRRSMNRNQLRYFVAAAETRSFTKAADQFFISQTAITQQIKLLEEMLGCPLFDRGTRPVTLTPAGQAFLAEAKAILERMDHAIDRAHGAATGLAGTLRVGYLKGYEQSEFTDFLRQFHQRHTNLLTTFYRCTTDQLAAGLLNDQFDLILTWDSTNLRQEERVDWLPVEEVRLVAALYAGHPLAQRLRLTRRELRGEPIIYMSPAETLDSYGDAFFMNLYKEAGYRPNILFCSSDIESILMMVAAEEGVSILPDYSARKYSPAENLVFIPLTGAEEKEEVIAVWRQDTANPALAQFVEALRAAVPFGR
;
A
#
# COMPACT_ATOMS: atom_id res chain seq x y z
N MET A 1 24.26 5.70 34.77
CA MET A 1 22.81 5.67 34.56
C MET A 1 22.58 5.17 33.16
N HIS A 2 22.26 3.89 33.00
CA HIS A 2 22.03 3.27 31.70
C HIS A 2 20.56 3.44 31.35
N TYR A 3 20.28 4.26 30.33
CA TYR A 3 18.97 4.29 29.70
C TYR A 3 18.90 3.17 28.67
N ASN A 4 18.11 2.15 28.98
CA ASN A 4 17.74 1.06 28.08
C ASN A 4 16.62 1.56 27.16
N ILE A 5 16.98 1.98 25.95
CA ILE A 5 16.00 2.28 24.91
C ILE A 5 15.53 0.94 24.33
N ARG A 6 14.39 0.47 24.82
CA ARG A 6 13.65 -0.63 24.16
C ARG A 6 13.19 -0.15 22.79
N LYS A 7 13.77 -0.72 21.74
CA LYS A 7 13.28 -0.57 20.36
C LYS A 7 11.89 -1.23 20.28
N SER A 8 10.86 -0.43 20.25
CA SER A 8 9.50 -0.90 20.01
C SER A 8 9.31 -1.05 18.50
N TYR A 9 9.28 -2.29 18.01
CA TYR A 9 8.81 -2.59 16.67
C TYR A 9 7.28 -2.50 16.68
N VAL A 10 6.74 -1.51 15.98
CA VAL A 10 5.29 -1.44 15.74
C VAL A 10 5.02 -2.13 14.42
N VAL A 11 4.55 -3.35 14.49
CA VAL A 11 3.93 -4.05 13.35
C VAL A 11 2.47 -3.60 13.31
N ALA A 12 2.12 -2.80 12.32
CA ALA A 12 0.74 -2.42 12.08
C ALA A 12 0.12 -3.37 11.05
N ASP A 13 -0.64 -4.35 11.54
CA ASP A 13 -1.52 -5.15 10.70
C ASP A 13 -2.79 -4.36 10.36
N ALA A 14 -2.99 -4.08 9.09
CA ALA A 14 -4.27 -3.60 8.59
C ALA A 14 -5.20 -4.81 8.35
N ALA A 15 -6.02 -5.14 9.34
CA ALA A 15 -6.97 -6.24 9.28
C ALA A 15 -8.24 -5.86 8.54
N GLY A 16 -8.67 -6.75 7.66
CA GLY A 16 -9.75 -6.90 6.78
C GLY A 16 -11.17 -6.71 7.31
N GLY A 17 -12.07 -6.49 6.39
CA GLY A 17 -13.51 -6.59 6.57
C GLY A 17 -14.09 -7.80 5.82
N PRO A 18 -15.18 -8.39 6.31
CA PRO A 18 -15.76 -9.58 5.72
C PRO A 18 -16.73 -9.27 4.59
N GLY A 19 -16.62 -9.97 3.49
CA GLY A 19 -17.62 -10.03 2.43
C GLY A 19 -18.75 -10.98 2.76
N GLY A 20 -19.97 -10.58 2.47
CA GLY A 20 -21.14 -11.44 2.45
C GLY A 20 -21.97 -11.14 1.23
N GLY A 21 -22.07 -12.09 0.28
CA GLY A 21 -22.97 -12.02 -0.85
C GLY A 21 -24.43 -12.28 -0.49
N PRO A 22 -25.36 -12.04 -1.41
CA PRO A 22 -26.12 -13.19 -1.90
C PRO A 22 -26.34 -13.21 -3.41
N ARG A 23 -26.54 -14.45 -3.88
CA ARG A 23 -26.94 -14.83 -5.24
C ARG A 23 -28.34 -14.31 -5.59
N SER A 24 -28.54 -13.81 -6.80
CA SER A 24 -29.81 -13.99 -7.50
C SER A 24 -29.61 -14.19 -9.00
N ARG A 25 -30.22 -15.26 -9.50
CA ARG A 25 -30.41 -15.60 -10.90
C ARG A 25 -31.35 -14.60 -11.55
N ALA A 26 -31.13 -14.25 -12.78
CA ALA A 26 -32.19 -14.17 -13.80
C ALA A 26 -31.60 -14.15 -15.21
N GLU A 27 -32.25 -14.95 -16.03
CA GLU A 27 -32.06 -15.26 -17.41
C GLU A 27 -32.36 -14.10 -18.35
N GLY A 28 -31.68 -14.10 -19.53
CA GLY A 28 -32.46 -14.08 -20.77
C GLY A 28 -32.41 -12.84 -21.62
N ARG A 29 -31.89 -13.04 -22.84
CA ARG A 29 -32.24 -12.51 -24.17
C ARG A 29 -31.27 -11.49 -24.80
N ARG A 30 -30.54 -12.00 -25.78
CA ARG A 30 -30.20 -11.27 -27.04
C ARG A 30 -31.46 -11.14 -27.93
N PRO A 31 -31.56 -10.23 -28.89
CA PRO A 31 -30.65 -10.15 -30.03
C PRO A 31 -30.45 -8.76 -30.70
N GLY A 32 -29.40 -8.70 -31.52
CA GLY A 32 -29.53 -8.16 -32.87
C GLY A 32 -29.28 -6.69 -33.16
N GLY A 33 -28.14 -6.37 -33.80
CA GLY A 33 -28.27 -5.81 -35.12
C GLY A 33 -27.68 -4.42 -35.37
N ARG A 34 -26.65 -4.40 -36.18
CA ARG A 34 -26.29 -3.45 -37.25
C ARG A 34 -25.38 -2.26 -36.95
N ALA A 35 -24.31 -2.29 -37.70
CA ALA A 35 -23.35 -1.25 -38.00
C ALA A 35 -23.99 -0.06 -38.75
N ALA A 36 -23.42 1.12 -38.57
CA ALA A 36 -23.36 2.16 -39.58
C ALA A 36 -22.18 3.11 -39.34
N GLU A 37 -21.57 3.42 -40.44
CA GLU A 37 -20.32 4.13 -40.67
C GLU A 37 -20.36 5.64 -40.46
N ALA A 38 -19.13 6.18 -40.27
CA ALA A 38 -18.58 7.39 -40.86
C ALA A 38 -19.17 8.78 -40.55
N GLY A 39 -18.27 9.69 -40.24
CA GLY A 39 -18.50 11.11 -40.38
C GLY A 39 -17.53 11.97 -39.60
N GLY A 40 -16.32 12.19 -40.15
CA GLY A 40 -15.40 13.20 -39.64
C GLY A 40 -15.90 14.61 -39.93
N ALA A 41 -15.68 15.52 -39.01
CA ALA A 41 -15.66 16.94 -39.32
C ALA A 41 -14.68 17.71 -38.41
N ARG A 42 -13.87 18.46 -39.11
CA ARG A 42 -12.76 19.32 -38.61
C ARG A 42 -13.30 20.56 -37.88
N LEU A 43 -12.50 21.03 -36.94
CA LEU A 43 -12.55 22.36 -36.35
C LEU A 43 -12.42 23.48 -37.42
N PRO A 44 -12.86 24.71 -37.08
CA PRO A 44 -11.99 25.85 -37.29
C PRO A 44 -11.81 26.75 -36.06
N ALA A 45 -10.59 27.20 -35.92
CA ALA A 45 -10.15 28.28 -35.04
C ALA A 45 -10.61 29.63 -35.62
N ALA A 46 -11.08 30.53 -34.75
CA ALA A 46 -10.91 31.97 -34.98
C ALA A 46 -11.08 32.76 -33.68
N ALA A 47 -10.05 33.53 -33.42
CA ALA A 47 -9.91 34.51 -32.38
C ALA A 47 -10.93 35.65 -32.52
N ARG A 48 -11.25 36.32 -31.41
CA ARG A 48 -11.33 37.78 -31.35
C ARG A 48 -11.27 38.32 -29.92
N ARG A 49 -10.33 39.21 -29.72
CA ARG A 49 -10.18 40.14 -28.59
C ARG A 49 -11.30 41.18 -28.62
N ALA A 50 -11.83 41.57 -27.50
CA ALA A 50 -12.45 42.89 -27.26
C ALA A 50 -12.28 43.25 -25.78
N ALA A 51 -11.51 44.13 -25.54
CA ALA A 51 -11.52 45.50 -25.13
C ALA A 51 -12.30 45.81 -23.86
N CYS A 52 -11.51 46.33 -22.93
CA CYS A 52 -11.86 46.93 -21.66
C CYS A 52 -12.63 48.26 -21.86
N GLY A 53 -13.68 48.49 -21.04
CA GLY A 53 -14.26 49.81 -20.86
C GLY A 53 -14.74 49.96 -19.41
N PRO A 54 -14.53 51.12 -18.77
CA PRO A 54 -14.80 51.33 -17.35
C PRO A 54 -16.25 51.74 -17.09
N VAL A 55 -16.81 51.22 -15.97
CA VAL A 55 -18.10 51.71 -15.44
C VAL A 55 -17.86 52.39 -14.08
N PRO A 56 -18.27 53.63 -13.90
CA PRO A 56 -18.24 54.30 -12.59
C PRO A 56 -19.54 54.14 -11.84
N GLY A 57 -19.47 53.97 -10.54
CA GLY A 57 -20.66 53.97 -9.68
C GLY A 57 -20.33 53.60 -8.23
N ALA A 58 -19.86 54.57 -7.47
CA ALA A 58 -19.74 54.46 -6.03
C ALA A 58 -21.15 54.35 -5.38
N CYS A 59 -21.37 53.31 -4.60
CA CYS A 59 -22.33 53.31 -3.53
C CYS A 59 -21.66 52.80 -2.28
N THR A 60 -21.49 53.73 -1.38
CA THR A 60 -21.16 53.54 0.03
C THR A 60 -22.33 52.82 0.69
N ASP A 61 -22.11 51.61 1.17
CA ASP A 61 -22.91 51.08 2.25
C ASP A 61 -22.00 50.28 3.21
N SER A 62 -21.84 50.86 4.38
CA SER A 62 -21.06 50.31 5.47
C SER A 62 -21.88 49.28 6.23
N GLY A 63 -22.02 48.12 5.64
CA GLY A 63 -22.51 46.93 6.31
C GLY A 63 -21.32 46.08 6.75
N SER A 64 -20.99 46.14 8.04
CA SER A 64 -20.01 45.24 8.65
C SER A 64 -20.50 43.80 8.59
N VAL A 65 -20.26 43.13 7.48
CA VAL A 65 -20.36 41.67 7.41
C VAL A 65 -19.27 41.13 8.34
N LYS A 66 -19.65 40.78 9.56
CA LYS A 66 -18.85 39.92 10.45
C LYS A 66 -18.48 38.69 9.61
N ARG A 67 -17.26 38.64 9.05
CA ARG A 67 -16.65 37.42 8.53
C ARG A 67 -16.65 36.43 9.69
N LYS A 68 -17.64 35.51 9.72
CA LYS A 68 -17.56 34.33 10.56
C LYS A 68 -16.21 33.70 10.22
N GLY A 69 -15.28 33.73 11.20
CA GLY A 69 -13.94 33.21 11.04
C GLY A 69 -14.04 31.83 10.39
N ARG A 70 -13.34 31.65 9.29
CA ARG A 70 -13.22 30.37 8.59
C ARG A 70 -12.71 29.40 9.65
N ARG A 71 -13.60 28.57 10.21
CA ARG A 71 -13.21 27.50 11.13
C ARG A 71 -12.24 26.60 10.34
N SER A 72 -10.99 26.53 10.77
CA SER A 72 -9.99 25.64 10.19
C SER A 72 -10.10 24.26 10.84
N MET A 73 -9.93 23.23 10.04
CA MET A 73 -9.81 21.85 10.50
C MET A 73 -8.58 21.71 11.42
N ASN A 74 -8.70 21.01 12.52
CA ASN A 74 -7.58 20.79 13.43
C ASN A 74 -7.23 19.29 13.54
N ARG A 75 -5.99 19.00 13.96
CA ARG A 75 -5.47 17.65 14.10
C ARG A 75 -6.34 16.76 15.00
N ASN A 76 -6.87 17.30 16.09
CA ASN A 76 -7.67 16.50 17.02
C ASN A 76 -9.01 16.09 16.41
N GLN A 77 -9.64 16.93 15.59
CA GLN A 77 -10.86 16.56 14.88
C GLN A 77 -10.64 15.37 13.93
N LEU A 78 -9.52 15.36 13.19
CA LEU A 78 -9.14 14.23 12.34
C LEU A 78 -8.89 12.97 13.16
N ARG A 79 -8.12 13.05 14.25
CA ARG A 79 -7.84 11.91 15.14
C ARG A 79 -9.11 11.32 15.74
N TYR A 80 -10.02 12.16 16.19
CA TYR A 80 -11.30 11.72 16.75
C TYR A 80 -12.20 11.06 15.72
N PHE A 81 -12.22 11.60 14.50
CA PHE A 81 -12.94 11.02 13.39
C PHE A 81 -12.40 9.63 13.02
N VAL A 82 -11.07 9.49 12.84
CA VAL A 82 -10.42 8.21 12.52
C VAL A 82 -10.69 7.17 13.61
N ALA A 83 -10.48 7.52 14.89
CA ALA A 83 -10.73 6.59 16.00
C ALA A 83 -12.20 6.17 16.10
N ALA A 84 -13.15 7.08 15.87
CA ALA A 84 -14.58 6.74 15.87
C ALA A 84 -14.95 5.83 14.68
N ALA A 85 -14.31 6.00 13.52
CA ALA A 85 -14.49 5.18 12.35
C ALA A 85 -13.95 3.75 12.58
N GLU A 86 -12.76 3.62 13.13
CA GLU A 86 -12.11 2.33 13.41
C GLU A 86 -12.81 1.53 14.51
N THR A 87 -13.15 2.20 15.60
CA THR A 87 -13.83 1.54 16.73
C THR A 87 -15.33 1.33 16.50
N ARG A 88 -15.90 1.96 15.48
CA ARG A 88 -17.35 2.02 15.19
C ARG A 88 -18.19 2.44 16.43
N SER A 89 -17.57 3.26 17.30
CA SER A 89 -18.15 3.66 18.59
C SER A 89 -17.56 4.98 19.09
N PHE A 90 -18.40 5.98 19.29
CA PHE A 90 -17.97 7.25 19.87
C PHE A 90 -17.49 7.11 21.32
N THR A 91 -18.05 6.16 22.08
CA THR A 91 -17.63 5.90 23.47
C THR A 91 -16.22 5.33 23.50
N LYS A 92 -15.97 4.24 22.75
CA LYS A 92 -14.63 3.62 22.68
C LYS A 92 -13.58 4.61 22.14
N ALA A 93 -13.95 5.42 21.16
CA ALA A 93 -13.06 6.46 20.66
C ALA A 93 -12.77 7.53 21.72
N ALA A 94 -13.75 7.94 22.51
CA ALA A 94 -13.57 8.90 23.60
C ALA A 94 -12.63 8.35 24.69
N ASP A 95 -12.77 7.07 25.04
CA ASP A 95 -11.93 6.38 26.02
C ASP A 95 -10.45 6.38 25.59
N GLN A 96 -10.14 6.20 24.29
CA GLN A 96 -8.76 6.27 23.76
C GLN A 96 -8.08 7.62 23.98
N PHE A 97 -8.85 8.69 24.03
CA PHE A 97 -8.33 10.05 24.21
C PHE A 97 -8.57 10.61 25.62
N PHE A 98 -9.11 9.82 26.53
CA PHE A 98 -9.45 10.23 27.90
C PHE A 98 -10.35 11.48 27.94
N ILE A 99 -11.35 11.57 27.06
CA ILE A 99 -12.32 12.65 26.98
C ILE A 99 -13.75 12.11 27.06
N SER A 100 -14.73 13.00 27.30
CA SER A 100 -16.14 12.58 27.31
C SER A 100 -16.65 12.26 25.90
N GLN A 101 -17.59 11.31 25.80
CA GLN A 101 -18.29 11.01 24.55
C GLN A 101 -18.97 12.26 23.96
N THR A 102 -19.47 13.15 24.80
CA THR A 102 -20.07 14.42 24.36
C THR A 102 -19.04 15.30 23.65
N ALA A 103 -17.83 15.40 24.19
CA ALA A 103 -16.75 16.18 23.61
C ALA A 103 -16.33 15.66 22.23
N ILE A 104 -16.09 14.34 22.08
CA ILE A 104 -15.72 13.76 20.79
C ILE A 104 -16.85 13.93 19.76
N THR A 105 -18.10 13.70 20.16
CA THR A 105 -19.27 13.88 19.31
C THR A 105 -19.41 15.32 18.81
N GLN A 106 -19.15 16.30 19.67
CA GLN A 106 -19.20 17.72 19.31
C GLN A 106 -18.08 18.06 18.31
N GLN A 107 -16.85 17.57 18.51
CA GLN A 107 -15.73 17.83 17.60
C GLN A 107 -15.97 17.22 16.22
N ILE A 108 -16.51 16.01 16.15
CA ILE A 108 -16.89 15.36 14.89
C ILE A 108 -18.02 16.14 14.20
N LYS A 109 -19.03 16.62 14.97
CA LYS A 109 -20.09 17.44 14.41
C LYS A 109 -19.56 18.75 13.81
N LEU A 110 -18.61 19.40 14.48
CA LEU A 110 -17.95 20.61 13.95
C LEU A 110 -17.16 20.31 12.65
N LEU A 111 -16.56 19.11 12.54
CA LEU A 111 -15.89 18.65 11.32
C LEU A 111 -16.92 18.44 10.20
N GLU A 112 -18.04 17.75 10.47
CA GLU A 112 -19.13 17.55 9.52
C GLU A 112 -19.75 18.88 9.04
N GLU A 113 -19.95 19.83 9.95
CA GLU A 113 -20.43 21.19 9.63
C GLU A 113 -19.47 21.94 8.70
N MET A 114 -18.16 21.76 8.89
CA MET A 114 -17.15 22.39 8.05
C MET A 114 -17.09 21.77 6.66
N LEU A 115 -17.21 20.44 6.58
CA LEU A 115 -17.23 19.70 5.31
C LEU A 115 -18.57 19.83 4.56
N GLY A 116 -19.63 20.26 5.25
CA GLY A 116 -20.96 20.40 4.67
C GLY A 116 -21.70 19.08 4.44
N CYS A 117 -21.20 17.98 4.98
CA CYS A 117 -21.80 16.65 4.82
C CYS A 117 -21.58 15.78 6.08
N PRO A 118 -22.54 14.88 6.41
CA PRO A 118 -22.38 13.93 7.50
C PRO A 118 -21.34 12.85 7.11
N LEU A 119 -20.46 12.52 8.05
CA LEU A 119 -19.45 11.47 7.89
C LEU A 119 -19.91 10.14 8.49
N PHE A 120 -20.82 10.19 9.47
CA PHE A 120 -21.36 9.01 10.13
C PHE A 120 -22.86 8.88 9.92
N ASP A 121 -23.32 7.65 9.70
CA ASP A 121 -24.72 7.28 9.84
C ASP A 121 -25.00 6.98 11.32
N ARG A 122 -25.79 7.85 11.95
CA ARG A 122 -26.13 7.78 13.37
C ARG A 122 -27.36 6.92 13.64
N GLY A 123 -28.05 6.45 12.57
CA GLY A 123 -29.21 5.56 12.68
C GLY A 123 -28.84 4.10 12.90
N THR A 124 -27.58 3.72 12.73
CA THR A 124 -27.08 2.35 12.86
C THR A 124 -26.37 2.12 14.18
N ARG A 125 -26.46 0.89 14.70
CA ARG A 125 -25.67 0.42 15.85
C ARG A 125 -25.08 -0.95 15.48
N PRO A 126 -23.75 -1.11 15.38
CA PRO A 126 -22.68 -0.10 15.58
C PRO A 126 -22.75 1.04 14.56
N VAL A 127 -22.16 2.19 14.89
CA VAL A 127 -22.09 3.38 14.02
C VAL A 127 -21.30 3.03 12.75
N THR A 128 -21.82 3.45 11.60
CA THR A 128 -21.20 3.21 10.29
C THR A 128 -20.84 4.52 9.60
N LEU A 129 -19.89 4.47 8.68
CA LEU A 129 -19.54 5.62 7.86
C LEU A 129 -20.55 5.81 6.72
N THR A 130 -20.83 7.06 6.39
CA THR A 130 -21.47 7.42 5.12
C THR A 130 -20.48 7.23 3.94
N PRO A 131 -20.94 7.24 2.67
CA PRO A 131 -20.02 7.27 1.52
C PRO A 131 -19.01 8.42 1.57
N ALA A 132 -19.44 9.60 2.04
CA ALA A 132 -18.55 10.75 2.28
C ALA A 132 -17.55 10.45 3.41
N GLY A 133 -17.99 9.80 4.49
CA GLY A 133 -17.13 9.36 5.58
C GLY A 133 -16.09 8.34 5.15
N GLN A 134 -16.43 7.39 4.28
CA GLN A 134 -15.49 6.41 3.73
C GLN A 134 -14.42 7.08 2.87
N ALA A 135 -14.81 7.95 1.95
CA ALA A 135 -13.87 8.71 1.14
C ALA A 135 -12.94 9.59 2.01
N PHE A 136 -13.51 10.25 3.01
CA PHE A 136 -12.76 11.14 3.90
C PHE A 136 -11.83 10.40 4.86
N LEU A 137 -12.10 9.13 5.19
CA LEU A 137 -11.27 8.35 6.12
C LEU A 137 -9.84 8.15 5.60
N ALA A 138 -9.71 7.81 4.32
CA ALA A 138 -8.40 7.64 3.68
C ALA A 138 -7.61 8.95 3.70
N GLU A 139 -8.25 10.07 3.32
CA GLU A 139 -7.64 11.39 3.32
C GLU A 139 -7.26 11.87 4.74
N ALA A 140 -8.14 11.64 5.72
CA ALA A 140 -7.87 12.02 7.10
C ALA A 140 -6.66 11.30 7.69
N LYS A 141 -6.48 9.99 7.39
CA LYS A 141 -5.30 9.22 7.77
C LYS A 141 -4.04 9.79 7.11
N ALA A 142 -4.06 10.01 5.80
CA ALA A 142 -2.93 10.56 5.07
C ALA A 142 -2.52 11.96 5.58
N ILE A 143 -3.48 12.83 5.89
CA ILE A 143 -3.20 14.15 6.46
C ILE A 143 -2.53 14.02 7.84
N LEU A 144 -3.05 13.16 8.72
CA LEU A 144 -2.47 12.94 10.05
C LEU A 144 -1.03 12.44 9.97
N GLU A 145 -0.76 11.44 9.13
CA GLU A 145 0.57 10.92 8.88
C GLU A 145 1.50 12.02 8.35
N ARG A 146 1.02 12.81 7.39
CA ARG A 146 1.83 13.92 6.83
C ARG A 146 2.14 15.02 7.87
N MET A 147 1.22 15.27 8.80
CA MET A 147 1.48 16.18 9.93
C MET A 147 2.54 15.61 10.89
N ASP A 148 2.46 14.33 11.22
CA ASP A 148 3.45 13.66 12.07
C ASP A 148 4.83 13.67 11.39
N HIS A 149 4.91 13.42 10.09
CA HIS A 149 6.14 13.54 9.31
C HIS A 149 6.76 14.94 9.35
N ALA A 150 5.93 15.98 9.24
CA ALA A 150 6.43 17.35 9.31
C ALA A 150 7.05 17.66 10.68
N ILE A 151 6.46 17.12 11.76
CA ILE A 151 6.99 17.25 13.11
C ILE A 151 8.31 16.51 13.25
N ASP A 152 8.38 15.25 12.80
CA ASP A 152 9.57 14.42 12.88
C ASP A 152 10.76 15.03 12.10
N ARG A 153 10.49 15.57 10.91
CA ARG A 153 11.50 16.28 10.11
C ARG A 153 12.02 17.53 10.81
N ALA A 154 11.13 18.29 11.45
CA ALA A 154 11.53 19.47 12.20
C ALA A 154 12.38 19.10 13.44
N HIS A 155 12.00 18.04 14.15
CA HIS A 155 12.79 17.51 15.28
C HIS A 155 14.14 16.97 14.84
N GLY A 156 14.21 16.21 13.75
CA GLY A 156 15.46 15.72 13.18
C GLY A 156 16.42 16.85 12.82
N ALA A 157 15.91 17.89 12.15
CA ALA A 157 16.72 19.06 11.82
C ALA A 157 17.24 19.83 13.05
N ALA A 158 16.46 19.86 14.13
CA ALA A 158 16.82 20.58 15.36
C ALA A 158 17.82 19.81 16.24
N THR A 159 17.79 18.47 16.21
CA THR A 159 18.60 17.60 17.11
C THR A 159 19.92 17.14 16.51
N GLY A 160 20.22 17.50 15.25
CA GLY A 160 21.44 17.04 14.56
C GLY A 160 21.43 15.53 14.27
N LEU A 161 20.31 14.84 14.54
CA LEU A 161 20.07 13.52 13.99
C LEU A 161 19.94 13.71 12.47
N ALA A 162 20.61 12.87 11.70
CA ALA A 162 20.59 12.95 10.23
C ALA A 162 19.19 12.72 9.61
N GLY A 163 18.17 12.54 10.45
CA GLY A 163 16.77 12.40 10.08
C GLY A 163 16.20 11.01 10.36
N THR A 164 14.89 10.87 10.20
CA THR A 164 14.18 9.60 10.19
C THR A 164 13.97 9.18 8.75
N LEU A 165 14.39 7.97 8.39
CA LEU A 165 14.14 7.36 7.08
C LEU A 165 12.98 6.37 7.21
N ARG A 166 11.96 6.53 6.38
CA ARG A 166 10.78 5.66 6.32
C ARG A 166 10.90 4.76 5.10
N VAL A 167 11.04 3.47 5.36
CA VAL A 167 11.23 2.46 4.33
C VAL A 167 10.02 1.56 4.29
N GLY A 168 9.28 1.61 3.18
CA GLY A 168 8.25 0.62 2.86
C GLY A 168 8.89 -0.61 2.23
N TYR A 169 8.41 -1.82 2.53
CA TYR A 169 8.91 -3.04 1.93
C TYR A 169 7.83 -4.10 1.76
N LEU A 170 8.03 -4.99 0.79
CA LEU A 170 7.11 -6.09 0.48
C LEU A 170 6.99 -7.06 1.65
N LYS A 171 5.76 -7.52 1.92
CA LYS A 171 5.49 -8.61 2.86
C LYS A 171 6.32 -9.85 2.49
N GLY A 172 7.07 -10.38 3.46
CA GLY A 172 7.97 -11.51 3.28
C GLY A 172 9.41 -11.16 2.90
N TYR A 173 9.67 -9.95 2.39
CA TYR A 173 11.02 -9.52 2.03
C TYR A 173 11.96 -9.37 3.24
N GLU A 174 11.43 -9.30 4.45
CA GLU A 174 12.20 -9.38 5.70
C GLU A 174 12.97 -10.71 5.87
N GLN A 175 12.71 -11.68 5.02
CA GLN A 175 13.42 -12.96 4.97
C GLN A 175 14.63 -12.95 4.01
N SER A 176 14.81 -11.89 3.23
CA SER A 176 15.92 -11.71 2.29
C SER A 176 17.23 -11.26 2.97
N GLU A 177 18.29 -11.13 2.18
CA GLU A 177 19.58 -10.60 2.64
C GLU A 177 19.57 -9.11 2.99
N PHE A 178 18.49 -8.41 2.66
CA PHE A 178 18.29 -7.03 3.05
C PHE A 178 18.40 -6.82 4.58
N THR A 179 18.02 -7.81 5.38
CA THR A 179 18.18 -7.79 6.84
C THR A 179 19.65 -7.68 7.26
N ASP A 180 20.55 -8.35 6.56
CA ASP A 180 21.99 -8.28 6.83
C ASP A 180 22.59 -6.93 6.42
N PHE A 181 22.15 -6.40 5.29
CA PHE A 181 22.47 -5.03 4.88
C PHE A 181 22.05 -4.01 5.96
N LEU A 182 20.82 -4.09 6.45
CA LEU A 182 20.30 -3.19 7.48
C LEU A 182 21.14 -3.25 8.77
N ARG A 183 21.54 -4.44 9.19
CA ARG A 183 22.41 -4.62 10.36
C ARG A 183 23.73 -3.86 10.17
N GLN A 184 24.37 -4.01 9.02
CA GLN A 184 25.63 -3.33 8.71
C GLN A 184 25.45 -1.81 8.58
N PHE A 185 24.36 -1.39 7.95
CA PHE A 185 24.01 0.02 7.79
C PHE A 185 23.86 0.71 9.17
N HIS A 186 23.07 0.12 10.08
CA HIS A 186 22.85 0.69 11.41
C HIS A 186 24.11 0.70 12.30
N GLN A 187 25.02 -0.23 12.09
CA GLN A 187 26.32 -0.21 12.79
C GLN A 187 27.19 0.98 12.37
N ARG A 188 27.09 1.41 11.09
CA ARG A 188 27.86 2.52 10.54
C ARG A 188 27.18 3.88 10.72
N HIS A 189 25.85 3.90 10.74
CA HIS A 189 25.03 5.11 10.79
C HIS A 189 24.15 5.14 12.04
N THR A 190 24.79 5.23 13.20
CA THR A 190 24.13 5.16 14.53
C THR A 190 23.23 6.36 14.83
N ASN A 191 23.41 7.46 14.12
CA ASN A 191 22.64 8.71 14.21
C ASN A 191 21.42 8.76 13.27
N LEU A 192 21.16 7.70 12.48
CA LEU A 192 20.00 7.58 11.63
C LEU A 192 18.93 6.71 12.28
N LEU A 193 17.72 7.22 12.37
CA LEU A 193 16.55 6.44 12.76
C LEU A 193 15.85 5.94 11.48
N THR A 194 15.66 4.63 11.37
CA THR A 194 14.90 4.03 10.27
C THR A 194 13.63 3.38 10.81
N THR A 195 12.52 3.64 10.15
CA THR A 195 11.23 3.00 10.39
C THR A 195 10.86 2.14 9.18
N PHE A 196 10.35 0.94 9.43
CA PHE A 196 10.03 -0.02 8.39
C PHE A 196 8.54 -0.32 8.39
N TYR A 197 7.94 -0.34 7.18
CA TYR A 197 6.52 -0.57 6.97
C TYR A 197 6.35 -1.74 6.02
N ARG A 198 5.70 -2.78 6.51
CA ARG A 198 5.38 -4.00 5.76
C ARG A 198 4.07 -3.79 4.99
N CYS A 199 4.13 -3.78 3.66
CA CYS A 199 3.01 -3.39 2.81
C CYS A 199 2.84 -4.33 1.61
N THR A 200 1.69 -4.22 0.93
CA THR A 200 1.48 -4.78 -0.42
C THR A 200 2.09 -3.86 -1.48
N THR A 201 2.23 -4.33 -2.72
CA THR A 201 2.77 -3.54 -3.84
C THR A 201 2.00 -2.23 -4.05
N ASP A 202 0.67 -2.28 -4.03
CA ASP A 202 -0.18 -1.12 -4.26
C ASP A 202 -0.07 -0.10 -3.12
N GLN A 203 0.02 -0.57 -1.87
CA GLN A 203 0.23 0.28 -0.70
C GLN A 203 1.61 0.95 -0.76
N LEU A 204 2.64 0.23 -1.23
CA LEU A 204 3.98 0.78 -1.40
C LEU A 204 4.00 1.89 -2.45
N ALA A 205 3.44 1.63 -3.62
CA ALA A 205 3.37 2.61 -4.71
C ALA A 205 2.57 3.86 -4.28
N ALA A 206 1.38 3.68 -3.73
CA ALA A 206 0.55 4.78 -3.24
C ALA A 206 1.25 5.55 -2.10
N GLY A 207 1.88 4.85 -1.15
CA GLY A 207 2.57 5.46 -0.03
C GLY A 207 3.79 6.29 -0.45
N LEU A 208 4.55 5.83 -1.46
CA LEU A 208 5.67 6.60 -2.02
C LEU A 208 5.18 7.89 -2.68
N LEU A 209 4.16 7.80 -3.53
CA LEU A 209 3.61 8.97 -4.25
C LEU A 209 2.94 9.98 -3.31
N ASN A 210 2.43 9.53 -2.17
CA ASN A 210 1.78 10.36 -1.15
C ASN A 210 2.71 10.80 0.00
N ASP A 211 4.03 10.68 -0.13
CA ASP A 211 5.02 11.05 0.91
C ASP A 211 4.93 10.25 2.22
N GLN A 212 4.30 9.09 2.23
CA GLN A 212 4.28 8.21 3.41
C GLN A 212 5.64 7.54 3.61
N PHE A 213 6.32 7.19 2.52
CA PHE A 213 7.63 6.57 2.52
C PHE A 213 8.66 7.47 1.83
N ASP A 214 9.88 7.45 2.32
CA ASP A 214 11.03 8.10 1.69
C ASP A 214 11.67 7.19 0.63
N LEU A 215 11.61 5.87 0.85
CA LEU A 215 12.07 4.82 -0.05
C LEU A 215 11.17 3.59 0.10
N ILE A 216 10.94 2.88 -0.99
CA ILE A 216 10.27 1.58 -0.96
C ILE A 216 11.13 0.50 -1.62
N LEU A 217 10.95 -0.73 -1.15
CA LEU A 217 11.48 -1.94 -1.77
C LEU A 217 10.29 -2.72 -2.33
N THR A 218 10.22 -2.85 -3.64
CA THR A 218 9.08 -3.45 -4.34
C THR A 218 9.54 -4.27 -5.53
N TRP A 219 8.64 -5.07 -6.09
CA TRP A 219 8.91 -5.76 -7.34
C TRP A 219 8.80 -4.81 -8.53
N ASP A 220 9.60 -5.07 -9.55
CA ASP A 220 9.63 -4.26 -10.78
C ASP A 220 8.30 -4.31 -11.56
N SER A 221 7.49 -5.35 -11.35
CA SER A 221 6.15 -5.51 -11.93
C SER A 221 5.16 -4.37 -11.60
N THR A 222 5.55 -3.40 -10.77
CA THR A 222 4.69 -2.26 -10.39
C THR A 222 4.68 -1.10 -11.37
N ASN A 223 5.44 -1.15 -12.46
CA ASN A 223 5.62 -0.05 -13.44
C ASN A 223 6.15 1.28 -12.87
N LEU A 224 6.62 1.29 -11.63
CA LEU A 224 7.16 2.51 -11.01
C LEU A 224 8.40 3.06 -11.73
N ARG A 225 9.14 2.23 -12.47
CA ARG A 225 10.26 2.69 -13.31
C ARG A 225 9.83 3.68 -14.41
N GLN A 226 8.57 3.69 -14.78
CA GLN A 226 8.04 4.56 -15.84
C GLN A 226 7.56 5.91 -15.32
N GLU A 227 7.51 6.07 -13.99
CA GLU A 227 7.10 7.33 -13.35
C GLU A 227 8.22 8.37 -13.44
N GLU A 228 7.95 9.52 -14.06
CA GLU A 228 8.93 10.58 -14.30
C GLU A 228 9.53 11.21 -13.03
N ARG A 229 8.87 11.03 -11.87
CA ARG A 229 9.24 11.68 -10.61
C ARG A 229 10.01 10.80 -9.64
N VAL A 230 10.34 9.59 -10.06
CA VAL A 230 11.05 8.66 -9.20
C VAL A 230 12.40 8.29 -9.76
N ASP A 231 13.34 7.99 -8.87
CA ASP A 231 14.58 7.28 -9.16
C ASP A 231 14.48 5.87 -8.61
N TRP A 232 15.24 4.96 -9.16
CA TRP A 232 15.25 3.57 -8.74
C TRP A 232 16.64 2.94 -8.83
N LEU A 233 16.81 1.84 -8.11
CA LEU A 233 18.01 1.02 -8.08
C LEU A 233 17.63 -0.45 -8.03
N PRO A 234 18.15 -1.32 -8.93
CA PRO A 234 17.98 -2.77 -8.78
C PRO A 234 18.72 -3.25 -7.54
N VAL A 235 18.03 -4.09 -6.74
CA VAL A 235 18.52 -4.55 -5.45
C VAL A 235 18.87 -6.03 -5.46
N GLU A 236 17.97 -6.87 -5.96
CA GLU A 236 18.12 -8.32 -5.95
C GLU A 236 17.29 -8.95 -7.08
N GLU A 237 17.86 -9.93 -7.80
CA GLU A 237 17.11 -10.82 -8.67
C GLU A 237 16.59 -11.99 -7.82
N VAL A 238 15.28 -12.13 -7.74
CA VAL A 238 14.57 -13.14 -6.97
C VAL A 238 14.03 -14.19 -7.91
N ARG A 239 14.28 -15.47 -7.61
CA ARG A 239 13.75 -16.60 -8.38
C ARG A 239 12.46 -17.10 -7.76
N LEU A 240 11.58 -17.63 -8.58
CA LEU A 240 10.35 -18.24 -8.11
C LEU A 240 10.57 -19.73 -7.82
N VAL A 241 9.96 -20.18 -6.73
CA VAL A 241 9.98 -21.57 -6.28
C VAL A 241 8.55 -22.08 -6.11
N ALA A 242 8.34 -23.36 -6.40
CA ALA A 242 7.11 -24.06 -6.02
C ALA A 242 7.22 -24.48 -4.55
N ALA A 243 6.30 -24.06 -3.72
CA ALA A 243 6.11 -24.54 -2.36
C ALA A 243 5.11 -25.71 -2.38
N LEU A 244 5.55 -26.87 -1.95
CA LEU A 244 4.80 -28.14 -1.94
C LEU A 244 4.81 -28.72 -0.53
N TYR A 245 3.81 -29.51 -0.17
CA TYR A 245 3.90 -30.35 1.04
C TYR A 245 4.82 -31.56 0.77
N ALA A 246 5.45 -32.11 1.80
CA ALA A 246 6.49 -33.13 1.65
C ALA A 246 6.01 -34.43 0.98
N GLY A 247 4.73 -34.79 1.17
CA GLY A 247 4.09 -35.95 0.55
C GLY A 247 3.62 -35.77 -0.90
N HIS A 248 3.78 -34.57 -1.47
CA HIS A 248 3.29 -34.25 -2.81
C HIS A 248 4.05 -35.08 -3.89
N PRO A 249 3.37 -35.61 -4.94
CA PRO A 249 4.02 -36.41 -5.98
C PRO A 249 5.20 -35.73 -6.66
N LEU A 250 5.19 -34.40 -6.76
CA LEU A 250 6.28 -33.61 -7.35
C LEU A 250 7.39 -33.25 -6.35
N ALA A 251 7.25 -33.52 -5.05
CA ALA A 251 8.19 -33.09 -4.01
C ALA A 251 9.60 -33.70 -4.15
N GLN A 252 9.75 -34.82 -4.89
CA GLN A 252 11.02 -35.46 -5.14
C GLN A 252 11.78 -34.89 -6.38
N ARG A 253 11.21 -33.91 -7.06
CA ARG A 253 11.83 -33.27 -8.20
C ARG A 253 12.90 -32.28 -7.75
N LEU A 254 13.99 -32.20 -8.51
CA LEU A 254 15.06 -31.21 -8.28
C LEU A 254 14.68 -29.82 -8.85
N ARG A 255 13.85 -29.80 -9.87
CA ARG A 255 13.36 -28.59 -10.56
C ARG A 255 11.99 -28.87 -11.15
N LEU A 256 11.19 -27.85 -11.30
CA LEU A 256 9.88 -27.90 -11.94
C LEU A 256 9.74 -26.80 -12.99
N THR A 257 8.87 -27.01 -13.94
CA THR A 257 8.31 -25.95 -14.78
C THR A 257 6.94 -25.55 -14.23
N ARG A 258 6.51 -24.33 -14.44
CA ARG A 258 5.15 -23.88 -14.06
C ARG A 258 4.07 -24.77 -14.68
N ARG A 259 4.33 -25.31 -15.89
CA ARG A 259 3.42 -26.20 -16.61
C ARG A 259 3.15 -27.52 -15.89
N GLU A 260 4.12 -28.04 -15.14
CA GLU A 260 3.96 -29.29 -14.36
C GLU A 260 3.00 -29.13 -13.17
N LEU A 261 2.71 -27.89 -12.75
CA LEU A 261 1.72 -27.56 -11.74
C LEU A 261 0.31 -27.45 -12.31
N ARG A 262 0.12 -27.75 -13.60
CA ARG A 262 -1.20 -27.70 -14.23
C ARG A 262 -2.13 -28.74 -13.61
N GLY A 263 -3.26 -28.26 -13.09
CA GLY A 263 -4.27 -29.10 -12.45
C GLY A 263 -4.16 -29.16 -10.94
N GLU A 264 -3.06 -28.70 -10.36
CA GLU A 264 -2.92 -28.59 -8.91
C GLU A 264 -3.80 -27.43 -8.37
N PRO A 265 -4.37 -27.61 -7.16
CA PRO A 265 -4.97 -26.50 -6.44
C PRO A 265 -3.90 -25.48 -6.08
N ILE A 266 -4.06 -24.22 -6.52
CA ILE A 266 -3.10 -23.17 -6.27
C ILE A 266 -3.54 -22.30 -5.10
N ILE A 267 -2.70 -22.17 -4.10
CA ILE A 267 -2.78 -21.16 -3.07
C ILE A 267 -2.01 -19.97 -3.59
N TYR A 268 -2.74 -18.98 -4.12
CA TYR A 268 -2.15 -17.89 -4.88
C TYR A 268 -1.61 -16.80 -3.97
N MET A 269 -0.33 -16.44 -4.16
CA MET A 269 0.24 -15.26 -3.54
C MET A 269 -0.14 -14.04 -4.35
N SER A 270 -1.09 -13.25 -3.85
CA SER A 270 -1.44 -11.98 -4.45
C SER A 270 -0.47 -10.89 -3.96
N PRO A 271 0.19 -10.16 -4.86
CA PRO A 271 1.06 -9.04 -4.47
C PRO A 271 0.27 -7.84 -3.93
N ALA A 272 -1.05 -7.81 -4.13
CA ALA A 272 -1.96 -6.76 -3.72
C ALA A 272 -3.15 -7.33 -2.93
N GLU A 273 -4.01 -6.45 -2.43
CA GLU A 273 -5.25 -6.86 -1.74
C GLU A 273 -6.39 -7.24 -2.72
N THR A 274 -6.24 -6.89 -3.98
CA THR A 274 -7.20 -7.16 -5.05
C THR A 274 -6.53 -7.88 -6.22
N LEU A 275 -7.26 -8.74 -6.93
CA LEU A 275 -6.75 -9.49 -8.09
C LEU A 275 -6.62 -8.64 -9.37
N ASP A 276 -6.86 -7.34 -9.29
CA ASP A 276 -6.85 -6.42 -10.45
C ASP A 276 -5.59 -5.53 -10.47
N SER A 277 -4.58 -5.83 -9.66
CA SER A 277 -3.33 -5.07 -9.62
C SER A 277 -2.41 -5.38 -10.81
N TYR A 278 -1.46 -4.48 -11.09
CA TYR A 278 -0.44 -4.73 -12.11
C TYR A 278 0.39 -5.97 -11.80
N GLY A 279 0.73 -6.18 -10.51
CA GLY A 279 1.46 -7.35 -10.09
C GLY A 279 0.70 -8.66 -10.33
N ASP A 280 -0.62 -8.67 -10.07
CA ASP A 280 -1.46 -9.83 -10.38
C ASP A 280 -1.55 -10.08 -11.88
N ALA A 281 -1.68 -9.03 -12.69
CA ALA A 281 -1.69 -9.17 -14.15
C ALA A 281 -0.39 -9.79 -14.67
N PHE A 282 0.76 -9.39 -14.12
CA PHE A 282 2.05 -9.97 -14.45
C PHE A 282 2.09 -11.47 -14.12
N PHE A 283 1.82 -11.86 -12.88
CA PHE A 283 1.87 -13.25 -12.45
C PHE A 283 0.83 -14.13 -13.16
N MET A 284 -0.38 -13.60 -13.43
CA MET A 284 -1.39 -14.32 -14.21
C MET A 284 -0.94 -14.54 -15.67
N ASN A 285 -0.17 -13.62 -16.24
CA ASN A 285 0.39 -13.80 -17.57
C ASN A 285 1.38 -14.94 -17.62
N LEU A 286 2.19 -15.17 -16.58
CA LEU A 286 3.10 -16.32 -16.51
C LEU A 286 2.36 -17.67 -16.58
N TYR A 287 1.18 -17.78 -15.95
CA TYR A 287 0.34 -18.99 -16.10
C TYR A 287 -0.20 -19.14 -17.51
N LYS A 288 -0.60 -18.03 -18.14
CA LYS A 288 -1.08 -18.01 -19.52
C LYS A 288 0.02 -18.43 -20.50
N GLU A 289 1.25 -17.96 -20.33
CA GLU A 289 2.43 -18.35 -21.11
C GLU A 289 2.78 -19.82 -20.91
N ALA A 290 2.61 -20.36 -19.69
CA ALA A 290 2.71 -21.78 -19.41
C ALA A 290 1.57 -22.62 -20.03
N GLY A 291 0.57 -21.98 -20.64
CA GLY A 291 -0.50 -22.62 -21.41
C GLY A 291 -1.69 -23.11 -20.61
N TYR A 292 -1.94 -22.53 -19.41
CA TYR A 292 -3.10 -22.88 -18.59
C TYR A 292 -3.57 -21.72 -17.71
N ARG A 293 -4.78 -21.84 -17.17
CA ARG A 293 -5.28 -21.00 -16.09
C ARG A 293 -5.13 -21.72 -14.76
N PRO A 294 -4.61 -21.07 -13.71
CA PRO A 294 -4.48 -21.71 -12.40
C PRO A 294 -5.85 -22.01 -11.79
N ASN A 295 -5.94 -23.15 -11.10
CA ASN A 295 -7.09 -23.48 -10.25
C ASN A 295 -6.86 -22.86 -8.88
N ILE A 296 -7.20 -21.57 -8.72
CA ILE A 296 -6.96 -20.83 -7.48
C ILE A 296 -7.99 -21.23 -6.43
N LEU A 297 -7.52 -21.88 -5.37
CA LEU A 297 -8.31 -22.28 -4.22
C LEU A 297 -8.46 -21.15 -3.21
N PHE A 298 -7.36 -20.41 -2.97
CA PHE A 298 -7.27 -19.36 -1.98
C PHE A 298 -6.25 -18.30 -2.41
N CYS A 299 -6.49 -17.04 -2.04
CA CYS A 299 -5.58 -15.91 -2.29
C CYS A 299 -5.15 -15.27 -0.98
N SER A 300 -3.88 -14.96 -0.84
CA SER A 300 -3.36 -14.20 0.30
C SER A 300 -2.15 -13.36 -0.12
N SER A 301 -1.96 -12.21 0.51
CA SER A 301 -0.70 -11.45 0.44
C SER A 301 0.26 -11.81 1.58
N ASP A 302 -0.12 -12.73 2.46
CA ASP A 302 0.66 -13.16 3.63
C ASP A 302 1.28 -14.53 3.38
N ILE A 303 2.61 -14.56 3.23
CA ILE A 303 3.38 -15.78 2.91
C ILE A 303 3.20 -16.84 4.00
N GLU A 304 3.13 -16.46 5.28
CA GLU A 304 3.01 -17.41 6.38
C GLU A 304 1.66 -18.14 6.33
N SER A 305 0.58 -17.42 6.04
CA SER A 305 -0.75 -18.01 5.83
C SER A 305 -0.77 -18.96 4.62
N ILE A 306 -0.08 -18.59 3.53
CA ILE A 306 0.04 -19.44 2.34
C ILE A 306 0.77 -20.74 2.70
N LEU A 307 1.92 -20.63 3.35
CA LEU A 307 2.73 -21.81 3.70
C LEU A 307 2.05 -22.71 4.72
N MET A 308 1.27 -22.14 5.63
CA MET A 308 0.41 -22.92 6.54
C MET A 308 -0.59 -23.78 5.75
N MET A 309 -1.24 -23.22 4.73
CA MET A 309 -2.20 -23.95 3.89
C MET A 309 -1.52 -25.03 3.02
N VAL A 310 -0.30 -24.73 2.50
CA VAL A 310 0.51 -25.73 1.78
C VAL A 310 0.90 -26.89 2.73
N ALA A 311 1.36 -26.57 3.95
CA ALA A 311 1.73 -27.58 4.94
C ALA A 311 0.53 -28.44 5.40
N ALA A 312 -0.69 -27.86 5.34
CA ALA A 312 -1.95 -28.56 5.58
C ALA A 312 -2.44 -29.40 4.40
N GLU A 313 -1.63 -29.48 3.31
CA GLU A 313 -1.92 -30.29 2.11
C GLU A 313 -3.14 -29.82 1.29
N GLU A 314 -3.56 -28.56 1.48
CA GLU A 314 -4.71 -27.98 0.77
C GLU A 314 -4.39 -27.60 -0.69
N GLY A 315 -3.10 -27.47 -1.03
CA GLY A 315 -2.67 -27.12 -2.37
C GLY A 315 -1.18 -26.81 -2.44
N VAL A 316 -0.78 -26.17 -3.54
CA VAL A 316 0.61 -25.78 -3.80
C VAL A 316 0.67 -24.26 -4.05
N SER A 317 1.84 -23.65 -3.88
CA SER A 317 2.02 -22.23 -4.16
C SER A 317 3.28 -21.97 -4.97
N ILE A 318 3.33 -20.80 -5.63
CA ILE A 318 4.56 -20.28 -6.24
C ILE A 318 4.93 -19.01 -5.49
N LEU A 319 6.13 -18.99 -4.96
CA LEU A 319 6.62 -17.95 -4.05
C LEU A 319 8.04 -17.53 -4.46
N PRO A 320 8.47 -16.32 -4.03
CA PRO A 320 9.87 -15.93 -4.12
C PRO A 320 10.77 -16.87 -3.30
N ASP A 321 11.97 -17.12 -3.77
CA ASP A 321 12.93 -18.05 -3.14
C ASP A 321 13.37 -17.64 -1.72
N TYR A 322 13.37 -16.34 -1.41
CA TYR A 322 13.62 -15.87 -0.05
C TYR A 322 12.57 -16.38 0.96
N SER A 323 11.37 -16.73 0.50
CA SER A 323 10.33 -17.31 1.36
C SER A 323 10.73 -18.68 1.94
N ALA A 324 11.64 -19.38 1.27
CA ALA A 324 12.13 -20.68 1.72
C ALA A 324 13.23 -20.62 2.78
N ARG A 325 13.87 -19.45 2.96
CA ARG A 325 15.13 -19.34 3.74
C ARG A 325 14.99 -19.62 5.24
N LYS A 326 13.79 -19.43 5.81
CA LYS A 326 13.55 -19.58 7.26
C LYS A 326 12.82 -20.86 7.65
N TYR A 327 12.35 -21.65 6.68
CA TYR A 327 11.55 -22.82 6.97
C TYR A 327 12.41 -24.07 7.17
N SER A 328 12.10 -24.83 8.23
CA SER A 328 12.74 -26.10 8.54
C SER A 328 12.11 -27.24 7.70
N PRO A 329 12.89 -28.25 7.29
CA PRO A 329 12.37 -29.47 6.68
C PRO A 329 11.34 -30.21 7.58
N ALA A 330 11.29 -29.90 8.87
CA ALA A 330 10.33 -30.49 9.82
C ALA A 330 8.89 -29.94 9.65
N GLU A 331 8.68 -28.92 8.81
CA GLU A 331 7.38 -28.22 8.72
C GLU A 331 6.48 -28.74 7.58
N ASN A 332 6.71 -29.97 7.09
CA ASN A 332 5.96 -30.59 5.98
C ASN A 332 6.00 -29.75 4.68
N LEU A 333 7.09 -29.00 4.44
CA LEU A 333 7.24 -28.12 3.28
C LEU A 333 8.49 -28.48 2.49
N VAL A 334 8.36 -28.45 1.16
CA VAL A 334 9.46 -28.61 0.20
C VAL A 334 9.38 -27.47 -0.81
N PHE A 335 10.52 -26.81 -1.06
CA PHE A 335 10.63 -25.73 -2.02
C PHE A 335 11.46 -26.18 -3.21
N ILE A 336 10.88 -26.13 -4.41
CA ILE A 336 11.51 -26.60 -5.63
C ILE A 336 11.66 -25.44 -6.61
N PRO A 337 12.89 -25.14 -7.08
CA PRO A 337 13.10 -24.07 -8.04
C PRO A 337 12.31 -24.28 -9.33
N LEU A 338 11.64 -23.22 -9.79
CA LEU A 338 11.04 -23.20 -11.11
C LEU A 338 12.10 -22.93 -12.18
N THR A 339 11.92 -23.52 -13.36
CA THR A 339 12.79 -23.34 -14.52
C THR A 339 12.06 -22.57 -15.61
N GLY A 340 12.72 -21.54 -16.13
CA GLY A 340 12.24 -20.62 -17.14
C GLY A 340 12.97 -19.29 -16.97
N ALA A 341 13.22 -18.58 -18.05
CA ALA A 341 13.84 -17.25 -17.97
C ALA A 341 12.89 -16.23 -17.33
N GLU A 342 11.61 -16.51 -17.42
CA GLU A 342 10.48 -15.73 -16.90
C GLU A 342 10.17 -16.02 -15.42
N GLU A 343 10.74 -17.09 -14.85
CA GLU A 343 10.48 -17.50 -13.45
C GLU A 343 11.39 -16.76 -12.48
N LYS A 344 11.48 -15.45 -12.68
CA LYS A 344 12.25 -14.53 -11.84
C LYS A 344 11.60 -13.16 -11.83
N GLU A 345 11.89 -12.43 -10.79
CA GLU A 345 11.45 -11.06 -10.58
C GLU A 345 12.61 -10.23 -10.04
N GLU A 346 12.60 -8.95 -10.25
CA GLU A 346 13.61 -8.05 -9.70
C GLU A 346 13.00 -7.21 -8.58
N VAL A 347 13.64 -7.21 -7.42
CA VAL A 347 13.34 -6.27 -6.36
C VAL A 347 14.11 -4.99 -6.63
N ILE A 348 13.39 -3.88 -6.65
CA ILE A 348 13.94 -2.55 -6.84
C ILE A 348 13.71 -1.68 -5.61
N ALA A 349 14.68 -0.84 -5.30
CA ALA A 349 14.49 0.29 -4.40
C ALA A 349 14.03 1.49 -5.23
N VAL A 350 12.95 2.14 -4.80
CA VAL A 350 12.38 3.30 -5.49
C VAL A 350 12.20 4.45 -4.51
N TRP A 351 12.54 5.66 -4.92
CA TRP A 351 12.37 6.89 -4.13
C TRP A 351 12.02 8.06 -5.03
N ARG A 352 11.46 9.12 -4.46
CA ARG A 352 11.13 10.33 -5.24
C ARG A 352 12.33 11.24 -5.39
N GLN A 353 12.49 11.83 -6.58
CA GLN A 353 13.58 12.77 -6.91
C GLN A 353 13.54 14.05 -6.08
N ASP A 354 12.34 14.51 -5.71
CA ASP A 354 12.14 15.74 -4.95
C ASP A 354 12.24 15.55 -3.42
N THR A 355 12.64 14.36 -2.94
CA THR A 355 12.79 14.08 -1.52
C THR A 355 14.01 14.81 -0.93
N ALA A 356 13.73 15.75 -0.04
CA ALA A 356 14.78 16.53 0.66
C ALA A 356 15.26 15.87 1.96
N ASN A 357 15.15 14.55 2.11
CA ASN A 357 15.59 13.83 3.32
C ASN A 357 17.09 13.46 3.21
N PRO A 358 17.98 14.06 4.02
CA PRO A 358 19.41 13.75 3.93
C PRO A 358 19.74 12.31 4.32
N ALA A 359 18.90 11.66 5.14
CA ALA A 359 19.03 10.25 5.49
C ALA A 359 18.84 9.34 4.27
N LEU A 360 17.98 9.73 3.33
CA LEU A 360 17.75 8.98 2.10
C LEU A 360 19.00 8.90 1.24
N ALA A 361 19.71 10.02 1.06
CA ALA A 361 20.93 10.04 0.25
C ALA A 361 22.00 9.08 0.81
N GLN A 362 22.21 9.09 2.13
CA GLN A 362 23.15 8.19 2.80
C GLN A 362 22.72 6.72 2.68
N PHE A 363 21.42 6.45 2.79
CA PHE A 363 20.88 5.09 2.67
C PHE A 363 21.03 4.55 1.25
N VAL A 364 20.68 5.36 0.24
CA VAL A 364 20.80 5.00 -1.18
C VAL A 364 22.27 4.78 -1.57
N GLU A 365 23.19 5.59 -1.08
CA GLU A 365 24.62 5.41 -1.33
C GLU A 365 25.14 4.10 -0.73
N ALA A 366 24.77 3.80 0.53
CA ALA A 366 25.13 2.56 1.18
C ALA A 366 24.49 1.35 0.49
N LEU A 367 23.23 1.45 0.07
CA LEU A 367 22.52 0.41 -0.66
C LEU A 367 23.20 0.15 -2.02
N ARG A 368 23.53 1.17 -2.76
CA ARG A 368 24.23 1.09 -4.06
C ARG A 368 25.59 0.39 -3.94
N ALA A 369 26.30 0.59 -2.83
CA ALA A 369 27.56 -0.09 -2.56
C ALA A 369 27.41 -1.57 -2.18
N ALA A 370 26.22 -1.98 -1.72
CA ALA A 370 25.95 -3.32 -1.22
C ALA A 370 25.24 -4.23 -2.23
N VAL A 371 24.54 -3.67 -3.20
CA VAL A 371 23.77 -4.43 -4.21
C VAL A 371 24.61 -4.86 -5.41
N PRO A 372 24.20 -5.91 -6.15
CA PRO A 372 23.07 -6.79 -5.84
C PRO A 372 23.36 -7.76 -4.69
N PHE A 373 22.34 -8.05 -3.90
CA PHE A 373 22.44 -9.04 -2.84
C PHE A 373 22.55 -10.46 -3.44
N GLY A 374 23.20 -11.39 -2.74
CA GLY A 374 23.24 -12.79 -3.16
C GLY A 374 24.31 -13.15 -4.22
N ARG A 375 25.34 -12.30 -4.42
CA ARG A 375 26.51 -12.64 -5.25
C ARG A 375 27.63 -13.27 -4.47
#